data_ff823edcb402dfe143ce415f2146b653
#
_entry.id   ff823edcb402dfe143ce415f2146b653
#
_cell.length_a   1.000
_cell.length_b   1.000
_cell.length_c   1.000
_cell.angle_alpha   90.00
_cell.angle_beta   90.00
_cell.angle_gamma   90.00
#
_symmetry.space_group_name_H-M   'P 1'
#
loop_
_entity.id
_entity.type
_entity.pdbx_description
1 polymer ?
#
loop_
_entity_poly.entity_id
_entity_poly.type
_entity_poly.pdbx_seq_one_letter_code
_entity_poly.pdbx_strand_id
1 'polypeptide(L)'
;MNVANTLIDNESCEVIVAGGIVRRSDGGLVGDLTSEFLANFKVDFAVVGCSALEMDGDVLDFDLAEVRVSRTILRQARTRLLVTDLSKLTRTAPVRMGSLADMDAVVTEASLPAELQDRCAGWGTQCVTEAVHNGETDAG
;
A
#
# COMPACT_ATOMS: atom_id res chain seq x y z
N MET A 1 5.80 12.52 1.29
CA MET A 1 5.59 13.93 1.69
C MET A 1 4.25 14.50 1.26
N ASN A 2 3.73 14.13 0.08
CA ASN A 2 2.45 14.67 -0.41
C ASN A 2 1.28 14.38 0.52
N VAL A 3 1.19 13.17 1.06
CA VAL A 3 0.14 12.79 2.02
C VAL A 3 0.25 13.61 3.30
N ALA A 4 1.47 13.78 3.82
CA ALA A 4 1.71 14.58 5.02
C ALA A 4 1.27 16.04 4.81
N ASN A 5 1.61 16.62 3.66
CA ASN A 5 1.22 17.99 3.33
C ASN A 5 -0.31 18.15 3.24
N THR A 6 -0.99 17.14 2.75
CA THR A 6 -2.45 17.14 2.68
C THR A 6 -3.08 17.02 4.07
N LEU A 7 -2.56 16.12 4.90
CA LEU A 7 -3.13 15.83 6.22
C LEU A 7 -2.87 16.94 7.25
N ILE A 8 -1.79 17.72 7.09
CA ILE A 8 -1.43 18.73 8.07
C ILE A 8 -2.48 19.84 8.21
N ASP A 9 -3.30 20.03 7.19
CA ASP A 9 -4.38 21.01 7.23
C ASP A 9 -5.56 20.55 8.09
N ASN A 10 -5.59 19.29 8.48
CA ASN A 10 -6.63 18.77 9.36
C ASN A 10 -6.18 18.88 10.84
N GLU A 11 -6.78 19.79 11.58
CA GLU A 11 -6.41 20.06 12.98
C GLU A 11 -6.62 18.86 13.92
N SER A 12 -7.46 17.91 13.54
CA SER A 12 -7.69 16.68 14.32
C SER A 12 -6.69 15.57 14.04
N CYS A 13 -5.75 15.79 13.11
CA CYS A 13 -4.77 14.81 12.70
C CYS A 13 -3.36 15.24 13.09
N GLU A 14 -2.74 14.49 14.00
CA GLU A 14 -1.32 14.65 14.27
C GLU A 14 -0.50 13.95 13.18
N VAL A 15 0.39 14.70 12.54
CA VAL A 15 1.22 14.20 11.44
C VAL A 15 2.67 14.07 11.92
N ILE A 16 3.18 12.83 11.91
CA ILE A 16 4.57 12.54 12.27
C ILE A 16 5.30 12.09 11.02
N VAL A 17 6.37 12.78 10.66
CA VAL A 17 7.19 12.45 9.49
C VAL A 17 8.48 11.79 9.94
N ALA A 18 8.76 10.61 9.39
CA ALA A 18 10.00 9.90 9.65
C ALA A 18 11.21 10.67 9.07
N GLY A 19 12.36 10.55 9.71
CA GLY A 19 13.61 10.99 9.12
C GLY A 19 14.02 10.08 7.94
N GLY A 20 15.00 10.51 7.17
CA GLY A 20 15.55 9.74 6.06
C GLY A 20 15.82 10.59 4.83
N ILE A 21 16.06 9.92 3.70
CA ILE A 21 16.35 10.56 2.43
C ILE A 21 15.05 10.73 1.64
N VAL A 22 14.80 11.94 1.17
CA VAL A 22 13.64 12.22 0.30
C VAL A 22 13.97 11.81 -1.12
N ARG A 23 13.17 10.89 -1.67
CA ARG A 23 13.29 10.46 -3.06
C ARG A 23 12.66 11.49 -3.98
N ARG A 24 13.44 12.00 -4.94
CA ARG A 24 13.00 13.12 -5.80
C ARG A 24 11.86 12.75 -6.75
N SER A 25 11.76 11.47 -7.14
CA SER A 25 10.77 11.01 -8.11
C SER A 25 9.33 11.10 -7.58
N ASP A 26 9.11 10.83 -6.27
CA ASP A 26 7.77 10.72 -5.69
C ASP A 26 7.65 11.36 -4.30
N GLY A 27 8.73 11.93 -3.76
CA GLY A 27 8.74 12.51 -2.43
C GLY A 27 8.70 11.48 -1.29
N GLY A 28 8.94 10.20 -1.58
CA GLY A 28 9.01 9.16 -0.57
C GLY A 28 10.24 9.27 0.31
N LEU A 29 10.13 8.83 1.54
CA LEU A 29 11.23 8.77 2.50
C LEU A 29 11.82 7.36 2.50
N VAL A 30 13.13 7.25 2.34
CA VAL A 30 13.83 5.96 2.24
C VAL A 30 15.11 5.98 3.06
N GLY A 31 15.67 4.79 3.29
CA GLY A 31 16.94 4.57 3.96
C GLY A 31 16.77 3.92 5.33
N ASP A 32 17.91 3.52 5.91
CA ASP A 32 17.92 2.79 7.19
C ASP A 32 17.37 3.63 8.33
N LEU A 33 17.62 4.94 8.32
CA LEU A 33 17.12 5.85 9.35
C LEU A 33 15.58 5.89 9.35
N THR A 34 14.96 5.90 8.17
CA THR A 34 13.51 5.84 8.05
C THR A 34 12.98 4.51 8.61
N SER A 35 13.58 3.41 8.24
CA SER A 35 13.16 2.08 8.72
C SER A 35 13.34 1.93 10.23
N GLU A 36 14.45 2.41 10.78
CA GLU A 36 14.69 2.38 12.23
C GLU A 36 13.67 3.21 13.00
N PHE A 37 13.35 4.39 12.48
CA PHE A 37 12.33 5.25 13.09
C PHE A 37 10.97 4.56 13.11
N LEU A 38 10.55 4.02 11.99
CA LEU A 38 9.25 3.33 11.86
C LEU A 38 9.15 2.08 12.73
N ALA A 39 10.28 1.39 12.96
CA ALA A 39 10.30 0.19 13.79
C ALA A 39 9.95 0.44 15.26
N ASN A 40 9.96 1.70 15.72
CA ASN A 40 9.56 2.05 17.08
C ASN A 40 8.04 2.03 17.30
N PHE A 41 7.25 1.97 16.24
CA PHE A 41 5.80 2.07 16.33
C PHE A 41 5.13 0.73 16.10
N LYS A 42 4.00 0.51 16.74
CA LYS A 42 3.02 -0.50 16.40
C LYS A 42 1.74 0.24 16.03
N VAL A 43 1.35 0.17 14.76
CA VAL A 43 0.26 0.97 14.23
C VAL A 43 -0.96 0.12 13.92
N ASP A 44 -2.13 0.75 13.88
CA ASP A 44 -3.36 0.04 13.55
C ASP A 44 -3.44 -0.29 12.07
N PHE A 45 -3.03 0.66 11.21
CA PHE A 45 -3.10 0.49 9.77
C PHE A 45 -1.78 0.83 9.10
N ALA A 46 -1.36 -0.02 8.17
CA ALA A 46 -0.35 0.33 7.18
C ALA A 46 -1.04 0.48 5.83
N VAL A 47 -0.69 1.54 5.12
CA VAL A 47 -1.17 1.78 3.76
C VAL A 47 0.06 1.87 2.87
N VAL A 48 0.17 0.93 1.93
CA VAL A 48 1.30 0.88 0.99
C VAL A 48 0.80 0.84 -0.45
N GLY A 49 1.66 1.32 -1.36
CA GLY A 49 1.44 1.19 -2.80
C GLY A 49 2.43 0.23 -3.41
N CYS A 50 2.37 0.07 -4.73
CA CYS A 50 3.32 -0.75 -5.48
C CYS A 50 3.51 -0.19 -6.89
N SER A 51 4.56 -0.66 -7.56
CA SER A 51 4.80 -0.34 -8.97
C SER A 51 4.25 -1.38 -9.93
N ALA A 52 4.13 -2.62 -9.47
CA ALA A 52 3.57 -3.73 -10.26
C ALA A 52 2.89 -4.74 -9.36
N LEU A 53 1.88 -5.41 -9.93
CA LEU A 53 1.11 -6.46 -9.27
C LEU A 53 0.95 -7.61 -10.25
N GLU A 54 1.35 -8.81 -9.85
CA GLU A 54 1.25 -9.99 -10.70
C GLU A 54 0.02 -10.84 -10.38
N MET A 55 -0.39 -11.66 -11.33
CA MET A 55 -1.59 -12.50 -11.19
C MET A 55 -1.45 -13.61 -10.14
N ASP A 56 -0.23 -13.93 -9.74
CA ASP A 56 0.03 -14.84 -8.61
C ASP A 56 -0.06 -14.15 -7.25
N GLY A 57 -0.31 -12.84 -7.25
CA GLY A 57 -0.42 -12.02 -6.04
C GLY A 57 0.87 -11.32 -5.63
N ASP A 58 1.97 -11.51 -6.32
CA ASP A 58 3.23 -10.84 -5.98
C ASP A 58 3.11 -9.34 -6.16
N VAL A 59 3.52 -8.61 -5.13
CA VAL A 59 3.55 -7.14 -5.07
C VAL A 59 4.99 -6.70 -5.25
N LEU A 60 5.23 -5.91 -6.30
CA LEU A 60 6.58 -5.61 -6.76
C LEU A 60 6.84 -4.11 -6.80
N ASP A 61 8.12 -3.75 -6.70
CA ASP A 61 8.59 -2.38 -6.87
C ASP A 61 9.97 -2.35 -7.53
N PHE A 62 10.42 -1.15 -7.91
CA PHE A 62 11.70 -0.98 -8.60
C PHE A 62 12.87 -0.76 -7.64
N ASP A 63 12.63 -0.18 -6.48
CA ASP A 63 13.67 0.32 -5.58
C ASP A 63 13.74 -0.52 -4.31
N LEU A 64 14.88 -1.18 -4.11
CA LEU A 64 15.10 -2.01 -2.92
C LEU A 64 15.02 -1.19 -1.63
N ALA A 65 15.50 0.05 -1.63
CA ALA A 65 15.44 0.91 -0.45
C ALA A 65 13.99 1.22 -0.05
N GLU A 66 13.13 1.49 -1.04
CA GLU A 66 11.71 1.72 -0.80
C GLU A 66 11.03 0.45 -0.30
N VAL A 67 11.34 -0.69 -0.88
CA VAL A 67 10.77 -1.99 -0.47
C VAL A 67 11.14 -2.31 0.98
N ARG A 68 12.36 -2.00 1.41
CA ARG A 68 12.78 -2.19 2.81
C ARG A 68 11.94 -1.37 3.77
N VAL A 69 11.65 -0.12 3.43
CA VAL A 69 10.76 0.74 4.23
C VAL A 69 9.35 0.17 4.26
N SER A 70 8.80 -0.20 3.11
CA SER A 70 7.46 -0.78 3.02
C SER A 70 7.34 -2.07 3.83
N ARG A 71 8.32 -2.94 3.77
CA ARG A 71 8.35 -4.17 4.58
C ARG A 71 8.37 -3.86 6.07
N THR A 72 9.11 -2.85 6.50
CA THR A 72 9.12 -2.41 7.90
C THR A 72 7.74 -1.93 8.32
N ILE A 73 7.10 -1.09 7.53
CA ILE A 73 5.75 -0.60 7.78
C ILE A 73 4.77 -1.76 7.94
N LEU A 74 4.80 -2.72 7.02
CA LEU A 74 3.91 -3.87 7.04
C LEU A 74 4.11 -4.74 8.30
N ARG A 75 5.33 -4.91 8.75
CA ARG A 75 5.61 -5.68 9.98
C ARG A 75 5.06 -5.01 11.24
N GLN A 76 4.96 -3.68 11.23
CA GLN A 76 4.55 -2.90 12.41
C GLN A 76 3.05 -2.65 12.47
N ALA A 77 2.28 -3.10 11.49
CA ALA A 77 0.85 -2.83 11.41
C ALA A 77 0.00 -4.04 11.81
N ARG A 78 -1.13 -3.74 12.47
CA ARG A 78 -2.16 -4.73 12.78
C ARG A 78 -3.01 -5.07 11.57
N THR A 79 -3.31 -4.06 10.74
CA THR A 79 -4.07 -4.21 9.49
C THR A 79 -3.27 -3.64 8.34
N ARG A 80 -3.11 -4.40 7.27
CA ARG A 80 -2.27 -4.07 6.12
C ARG A 80 -3.14 -3.87 4.89
N LEU A 81 -3.02 -2.69 4.29
CA LEU A 81 -3.78 -2.30 3.12
C LEU A 81 -2.85 -1.99 1.95
N LEU A 82 -3.09 -2.61 0.80
CA LEU A 82 -2.46 -2.22 -0.45
C LEU A 82 -3.44 -1.34 -1.22
N VAL A 83 -3.04 -0.11 -1.54
CA VAL A 83 -3.83 0.80 -2.37
C VAL A 83 -3.12 0.92 -3.72
N THR A 84 -3.80 0.51 -4.77
CA THR A 84 -3.21 0.45 -6.10
C THR A 84 -4.27 0.66 -7.17
N ASP A 85 -3.88 0.58 -8.43
CA ASP A 85 -4.79 0.65 -9.56
C ASP A 85 -4.49 -0.48 -10.55
N LEU A 86 -5.44 -0.72 -11.47
CA LEU A 86 -5.34 -1.84 -12.40
C LEU A 86 -4.19 -1.71 -13.41
N SER A 87 -3.64 -0.51 -13.60
CA SER A 87 -2.49 -0.33 -14.49
C SER A 87 -1.27 -1.10 -14.00
N LYS A 88 -1.19 -1.41 -12.72
CA LYS A 88 -0.08 -2.17 -12.13
C LYS A 88 -0.04 -3.62 -12.57
N LEU A 89 -1.17 -4.17 -13.02
CA LEU A 89 -1.25 -5.55 -13.53
C LEU A 89 -0.58 -5.72 -14.90
N THR A 90 -0.35 -4.64 -15.63
CA THR A 90 0.32 -4.67 -16.94
C THR A 90 1.80 -4.32 -16.86
N ARG A 91 2.32 -4.12 -15.66
CA ARG A 91 3.71 -3.73 -15.40
C ARG A 91 4.47 -4.86 -14.72
N THR A 92 5.79 -4.77 -14.78
CA THR A 92 6.69 -5.65 -14.04
C THR A 92 7.75 -4.83 -13.33
N ALA A 93 8.27 -5.35 -12.22
CA ALA A 93 9.33 -4.72 -11.44
C ALA A 93 10.15 -5.79 -10.76
N PRO A 94 11.44 -5.54 -10.47
CA PRO A 94 12.37 -6.60 -10.05
C PRO A 94 12.37 -6.93 -8.57
N VAL A 95 11.83 -6.07 -7.69
CA VAL A 95 11.94 -6.28 -6.25
C VAL A 95 10.59 -6.69 -5.67
N ARG A 96 10.54 -7.86 -5.03
CA ARG A 96 9.34 -8.35 -4.38
C ARG A 96 9.16 -7.71 -3.01
N MET A 97 8.07 -7.00 -2.83
CA MET A 97 7.68 -6.42 -1.55
C MET A 97 6.99 -7.45 -0.65
N GLY A 98 6.15 -8.26 -1.23
CA GLY A 98 5.35 -9.26 -0.54
C GLY A 98 4.32 -9.87 -1.47
N SER A 99 3.22 -10.33 -0.90
CA SER A 99 2.11 -10.93 -1.62
C SER A 99 0.78 -10.35 -1.15
N LEU A 100 -0.22 -10.35 -2.02
CA LEU A 100 -1.59 -10.05 -1.61
C LEU A 100 -2.08 -10.99 -0.50
N ALA A 101 -1.54 -12.19 -0.43
CA ALA A 101 -1.84 -13.13 0.66
C ALA A 101 -1.45 -12.59 2.05
N ASP A 102 -0.51 -11.65 2.11
CA ASP A 102 -0.04 -11.02 3.35
C ASP A 102 -0.84 -9.77 3.71
N MET A 103 -1.74 -9.32 2.84
CA MET A 103 -2.55 -8.12 3.03
C MET A 103 -3.93 -8.47 3.56
N ASP A 104 -4.48 -7.61 4.39
CA ASP A 104 -5.87 -7.73 4.85
C ASP A 104 -6.85 -7.26 3.78
N ALA A 105 -6.46 -6.25 3.01
CA ALA A 105 -7.27 -5.77 1.90
C ALA A 105 -6.41 -5.18 0.79
N VAL A 106 -6.93 -5.24 -0.43
CA VAL A 106 -6.43 -4.52 -1.60
C VAL A 106 -7.53 -3.58 -2.11
N VAL A 107 -7.19 -2.32 -2.26
CA VAL A 107 -8.10 -1.25 -2.67
C VAL A 107 -7.73 -0.79 -4.07
N THR A 108 -8.68 -0.86 -5.00
CA THR A 108 -8.47 -0.50 -6.41
C THR A 108 -9.63 0.36 -6.93
N GLU A 109 -9.40 1.10 -8.02
CA GLU A 109 -10.44 1.93 -8.65
C GLU A 109 -11.58 1.12 -9.28
N ALA A 110 -11.28 -0.12 -9.67
CA ALA A 110 -12.24 -1.03 -10.31
C ALA A 110 -11.93 -2.47 -9.91
N SER A 111 -12.82 -3.39 -10.21
CA SER A 111 -12.69 -4.79 -9.84
C SER A 111 -11.43 -5.42 -10.45
N LEU A 112 -10.70 -6.16 -9.64
CA LEU A 112 -9.60 -7.00 -10.11
C LEU A 112 -10.12 -8.11 -11.04
N PRO A 113 -9.28 -8.69 -11.90
CA PRO A 113 -9.66 -9.87 -12.67
C PRO A 113 -10.22 -10.98 -11.79
N ALA A 114 -11.22 -11.70 -12.28
CA ALA A 114 -11.92 -12.72 -11.51
C ALA A 114 -10.98 -13.79 -10.92
N GLU A 115 -9.98 -14.19 -11.69
CA GLU A 115 -8.98 -15.16 -11.22
C GLU A 115 -8.21 -14.66 -9.99
N LEU A 116 -7.84 -13.39 -10.00
CA LEU A 116 -7.14 -12.78 -8.86
C LEU A 116 -8.07 -12.57 -7.68
N GLN A 117 -9.33 -12.20 -7.92
CA GLN A 117 -10.33 -12.11 -6.86
C GLN A 117 -10.54 -13.46 -6.17
N ASP A 118 -10.59 -14.55 -6.93
CA ASP A 118 -10.73 -15.89 -6.37
C ASP A 118 -9.54 -16.26 -5.50
N ARG A 119 -8.34 -15.92 -5.92
CA ARG A 119 -7.12 -16.13 -5.11
C ARG A 119 -7.17 -15.32 -3.82
N CYS A 120 -7.55 -14.05 -3.90
CA CYS A 120 -7.70 -13.20 -2.72
C CYS A 120 -8.70 -13.80 -1.73
N ALA A 121 -9.84 -14.29 -2.21
CA ALA A 121 -10.82 -14.96 -1.37
C ALA A 121 -10.22 -16.16 -0.65
N GLY A 122 -9.41 -16.96 -1.34
CA GLY A 122 -8.72 -18.11 -0.75
C GLY A 122 -7.69 -17.72 0.31
N TRP A 123 -7.07 -16.56 0.18
CA TRP A 123 -6.09 -16.04 1.14
C TRP A 123 -6.72 -15.27 2.30
N GLY A 124 -8.00 -14.94 2.21
CA GLY A 124 -8.65 -14.06 3.18
C GLY A 124 -8.37 -12.58 2.95
N THR A 125 -7.91 -12.20 1.77
CA THR A 125 -7.65 -10.82 1.40
C THR A 125 -8.93 -10.21 0.81
N GLN A 126 -9.42 -9.14 1.45
CA GLN A 126 -10.61 -8.44 0.98
C GLN A 126 -10.29 -7.57 -0.24
N CYS A 127 -11.12 -7.65 -1.27
CA CYS A 127 -11.04 -6.75 -2.44
C CYS A 127 -12.04 -5.62 -2.27
N VAL A 128 -11.54 -4.37 -2.25
CA VAL A 128 -12.37 -3.16 -2.09
C VAL A 128 -12.22 -2.30 -3.33
N THR A 129 -13.35 -1.88 -3.90
CA THR A 129 -13.34 -1.04 -5.10
C THR A 129 -14.22 0.19 -4.94
N GLU A 130 -13.83 1.26 -5.60
CA GLU A 130 -14.62 2.49 -5.66
C GLU A 130 -15.98 2.26 -6.35
N ALA A 131 -16.00 1.39 -7.35
CA ALA A 131 -17.24 1.07 -8.09
C ALA A 131 -18.32 0.49 -7.17
N VAL A 132 -17.93 -0.36 -6.20
CA VAL A 132 -18.88 -0.92 -5.22
C VAL A 132 -19.42 0.18 -4.31
N HIS A 133 -18.55 1.07 -3.83
CA HIS A 133 -18.94 2.21 -3.00
C HIS A 133 -19.90 3.16 -3.74
N ASN A 134 -19.57 3.49 -4.98
CA ASN A 134 -20.42 4.35 -5.81
C ASN A 134 -21.78 3.71 -6.08
N GLY A 135 -21.85 2.41 -6.30
CA GLY A 135 -23.08 1.68 -6.47
C GLY A 135 -23.98 1.76 -5.22
N GLU A 136 -23.43 1.63 -4.06
CA GLU A 136 -24.15 1.78 -2.79
C GLU A 136 -24.67 3.20 -2.60
N THR A 137 -23.86 4.20 -2.94
CA THR A 137 -24.25 5.61 -2.87
C THR A 137 -25.41 5.91 -3.80
N ASP A 138 -25.39 5.40 -5.02
CA ASP A 138 -26.43 5.59 -6.01
C ASP A 138 -27.74 4.89 -5.60
N ALA A 139 -27.65 3.79 -4.90
CA ALA A 139 -28.80 3.05 -4.41
C ALA A 139 -29.47 3.73 -3.20
N GLY A 140 -28.72 4.52 -2.51
CA GLY A 140 -29.18 5.26 -1.33
C GLY A 140 -29.75 6.62 -1.67
#